data_59b3d60030f8526df0da106b72e06ce7
#
_entry.id   59b3d60030f8526df0da106b72e06ce7
#
_cell.length_a   1.000
_cell.length_b   1.000
_cell.length_c   1.000
_cell.angle_alpha   90.00
_cell.angle_beta   90.00
_cell.angle_gamma   90.00
#
_symmetry.space_group_name_H-M   'P 1'
#
loop_
_entity.id
_entity.type
_entity.pdbx_description
1 polymer ?
#
loop_
_entity_poly.entity_id
_entity_poly.type
_entity_poly.pdbx_seq_one_letter_code
_entity_poly.pdbx_strand_id
1 'polypeptide(L)'
;MIDGSDGEYGIYFSRPRLSDSIAKPNCEFPAMRDFSSLLHDLNRIYYSSESKLSIRDLRESMIDGWRSTAPEKWSSKNSFYTPRGGVFFWEYEQCLLDVIEAVSHQSGKPEPAVSMLREVPGIQRSMFNHRIIAALSFMSGFFSASGFYQYGVGNSNEILIPLILLPLTIGLYYSYRRLAPSPELSILRAWNEKISNS
;
A
#
# COMPACT_ATOMS: atom_id res chain seq x y z
N MET A 1 7.81 2.76 -24.84
CA MET A 1 7.27 2.45 -26.17
C MET A 1 7.43 0.97 -26.36
N ILE A 2 6.38 0.25 -26.71
CA ILE A 2 6.42 -1.19 -26.96
C ILE A 2 6.40 -1.33 -28.46
N ASP A 3 7.49 -1.83 -29.06
CA ASP A 3 7.56 -2.13 -30.48
C ASP A 3 7.45 -3.64 -30.66
N GLY A 4 6.44 -4.09 -31.39
CA GLY A 4 6.09 -5.50 -31.55
C GLY A 4 6.00 -5.90 -33.01
N SER A 5 7.09 -5.84 -33.76
CA SER A 5 7.06 -6.22 -35.17
C SER A 5 7.10 -7.73 -35.45
N ASP A 6 7.52 -8.57 -34.48
CA ASP A 6 7.65 -10.03 -34.70
C ASP A 6 7.28 -10.88 -33.45
N GLY A 7 6.36 -10.40 -32.63
CA GLY A 7 5.95 -11.14 -31.40
C GLY A 7 6.93 -11.05 -30.24
N GLU A 8 8.05 -10.36 -30.41
CA GLU A 8 8.95 -10.00 -29.32
C GLU A 8 8.63 -8.58 -28.86
N TYR A 9 8.26 -8.44 -27.59
CA TYR A 9 8.00 -7.15 -26.98
C TYR A 9 9.24 -6.68 -26.23
N GLY A 10 9.83 -5.56 -26.67
CA GLY A 10 10.92 -4.90 -25.98
C GLY A 10 10.43 -3.75 -25.10
N ILE A 11 10.92 -3.65 -23.89
CA ILE A 11 10.67 -2.51 -23.00
C ILE A 11 11.81 -1.52 -23.21
N TYR A 12 11.50 -0.35 -23.79
CA TYR A 12 12.45 0.73 -23.97
C TYR A 12 12.22 1.83 -22.94
N PHE A 13 13.23 2.12 -22.14
CA PHE A 13 13.23 3.27 -21.23
C PHE A 13 13.55 4.53 -22.03
N SER A 14 12.59 5.41 -22.23
CA SER A 14 12.72 6.54 -23.16
C SER A 14 13.47 7.74 -22.62
N ARG A 15 13.56 7.93 -21.30
CA ARG A 15 14.33 9.00 -20.64
C ARG A 15 14.68 8.63 -19.21
N PRO A 16 15.93 8.93 -18.75
CA PRO A 16 16.23 8.89 -17.33
C PRO A 16 15.33 9.91 -16.60
N ARG A 17 14.65 9.48 -15.56
CA ARG A 17 13.89 10.39 -14.70
C ARG A 17 14.86 11.20 -13.84
N LEU A 18 14.41 12.34 -13.33
CA LEU A 18 15.20 13.14 -12.38
C LEU A 18 15.69 12.30 -11.20
N SER A 19 14.90 11.30 -10.76
CA SER A 19 15.28 10.33 -9.75
C SER A 19 16.53 9.53 -10.10
N ASP A 20 16.72 9.20 -11.37
CA ASP A 20 17.86 8.38 -11.83
C ASP A 20 19.15 9.21 -11.83
N SER A 21 19.04 10.54 -11.96
CA SER A 21 20.18 11.45 -11.84
C SER A 21 20.56 11.76 -10.39
N ILE A 22 19.63 11.59 -9.45
CA ILE A 22 19.86 11.78 -8.02
C ILE A 22 20.30 10.47 -7.34
N ALA A 23 19.86 9.32 -7.89
CA ALA A 23 20.25 8.00 -7.39
C ALA A 23 21.75 7.78 -7.59
N LYS A 24 22.41 7.24 -6.55
CA LYS A 24 23.81 6.82 -6.70
C LYS A 24 23.93 5.78 -7.80
N PRO A 25 24.98 5.84 -8.65
CA PRO A 25 25.13 4.98 -9.83
C PRO A 25 25.09 3.47 -9.57
N ASN A 26 25.26 3.04 -8.32
CA ASN A 26 25.30 1.63 -7.91
C ASN A 26 24.15 1.27 -6.94
N CYS A 27 23.04 2.01 -6.92
CA CYS A 27 21.88 1.63 -6.13
C CYS A 27 21.09 0.53 -6.85
N GLU A 28 21.09 -0.66 -6.29
CA GLU A 28 20.14 -1.71 -6.67
C GLU A 28 18.78 -1.42 -6.01
N PHE A 29 17.82 -1.07 -6.83
CA PHE A 29 16.44 -0.94 -6.38
C PHE A 29 15.73 -2.30 -6.49
N PRO A 30 14.79 -2.59 -5.58
CA PRO A 30 14.02 -3.83 -5.67
C PRO A 30 13.14 -3.83 -6.93
N ALA A 31 12.97 -5.01 -7.56
CA ALA A 31 12.10 -5.20 -8.72
C ALA A 31 10.65 -4.71 -8.49
N MET A 32 10.23 -4.61 -7.23
CA MET A 32 8.94 -4.02 -6.83
C MET A 32 8.83 -2.54 -7.24
N ARG A 33 9.94 -1.79 -7.20
CA ARG A 33 9.97 -0.39 -7.64
C ARG A 33 9.70 -0.26 -9.13
N ASP A 34 10.35 -1.12 -9.93
CA ASP A 34 10.19 -1.12 -11.38
C ASP A 34 8.76 -1.52 -11.76
N PHE A 35 8.22 -2.54 -11.09
CA PHE A 35 6.84 -2.96 -11.29
C PHE A 35 5.83 -1.86 -10.88
N SER A 36 6.08 -1.16 -9.78
CA SER A 36 5.24 -0.04 -9.36
C SER A 36 5.30 1.13 -10.34
N SER A 37 6.45 1.36 -10.99
CA SER A 37 6.58 2.32 -12.08
C SER A 37 5.69 1.95 -13.28
N LEU A 38 5.66 0.66 -13.66
CA LEU A 38 4.77 0.18 -14.73
C LEU A 38 3.30 0.34 -14.37
N LEU A 39 2.90 0.04 -13.14
CA LEU A 39 1.52 0.26 -12.67
C LEU A 39 1.15 1.75 -12.67
N HIS A 40 2.09 2.60 -12.32
CA HIS A 40 1.90 4.03 -12.34
C HIS A 40 1.75 4.57 -13.77
N ASP A 41 2.56 4.10 -14.70
CA ASP A 41 2.45 4.44 -16.11
C ASP A 41 1.13 3.93 -16.72
N LEU A 42 0.67 2.74 -16.34
CA LEU A 42 -0.66 2.25 -16.71
C LEU A 42 -1.77 3.21 -16.25
N ASN A 43 -1.69 3.68 -15.00
CA ASN A 43 -2.63 4.67 -14.48
C ASN A 43 -2.60 5.97 -15.29
N ARG A 44 -1.41 6.47 -15.62
CA ARG A 44 -1.25 7.71 -16.44
C ARG A 44 -1.85 7.57 -17.82
N ILE A 45 -1.57 6.45 -18.49
CA ILE A 45 -2.11 6.15 -19.83
C ILE A 45 -3.63 6.02 -19.77
N TYR A 46 -4.14 5.27 -18.80
CA TYR A 46 -5.58 5.11 -18.62
C TYR A 46 -6.28 6.45 -18.39
N TYR A 47 -5.70 7.32 -17.57
CA TYR A 47 -6.27 8.63 -17.25
C TYR A 47 -6.28 9.59 -18.43
N SER A 48 -5.34 9.46 -19.36
CA SER A 48 -5.26 10.25 -20.59
C SER A 48 -6.04 9.63 -21.77
N SER A 49 -6.57 8.42 -21.60
CA SER A 49 -7.31 7.69 -22.64
C SER A 49 -8.82 7.67 -22.34
N GLU A 50 -9.62 7.57 -23.38
CA GLU A 50 -11.06 7.31 -23.28
C GLU A 50 -11.36 5.79 -23.22
N SER A 51 -10.63 5.05 -22.40
CA SER A 51 -10.78 3.61 -22.30
C SER A 51 -12.11 3.23 -21.66
N LYS A 52 -12.78 2.23 -22.24
CA LYS A 52 -14.00 1.60 -21.68
C LYS A 52 -13.67 0.47 -20.70
N LEU A 53 -12.40 0.09 -20.59
CA LEU A 53 -11.96 -0.97 -19.68
C LEU A 53 -11.90 -0.44 -18.25
N SER A 54 -12.13 -1.29 -17.27
CA SER A 54 -11.94 -0.94 -15.87
C SER A 54 -10.45 -0.85 -15.53
N ILE A 55 -10.01 0.27 -14.97
CA ILE A 55 -8.62 0.40 -14.49
C ILE A 55 -8.30 -0.65 -13.43
N ARG A 56 -9.26 -1.03 -12.62
CA ARG A 56 -9.12 -2.07 -11.62
C ARG A 56 -8.77 -3.41 -12.27
N ASP A 57 -9.51 -3.82 -13.27
CA ASP A 57 -9.32 -5.11 -13.94
C ASP A 57 -7.97 -5.15 -14.67
N LEU A 58 -7.58 -4.03 -15.29
CA LEU A 58 -6.27 -3.89 -15.93
C LEU A 58 -5.13 -4.03 -14.89
N ARG A 59 -5.24 -3.35 -13.76
CA ARG A 59 -4.25 -3.43 -12.68
C ARG A 59 -4.18 -4.84 -12.07
N GLU A 60 -5.32 -5.43 -11.77
CA GLU A 60 -5.40 -6.81 -11.23
C GLU A 60 -4.74 -7.81 -12.20
N SER A 61 -5.05 -7.72 -13.49
CA SER A 61 -4.43 -8.57 -14.51
C SER A 61 -2.92 -8.41 -14.58
N MET A 62 -2.42 -7.17 -14.50
CA MET A 62 -0.99 -6.88 -14.50
C MET A 62 -0.30 -7.38 -13.23
N ILE A 63 -0.93 -7.19 -12.08
CA ILE A 63 -0.45 -7.66 -10.78
C ILE A 63 -0.40 -9.19 -10.75
N ASP A 64 -1.45 -9.87 -11.21
CA ASP A 64 -1.51 -11.32 -11.23
C ASP A 64 -0.48 -11.91 -12.21
N GLY A 65 -0.32 -11.30 -13.37
CA GLY A 65 0.71 -11.67 -14.33
C GLY A 65 2.12 -11.57 -13.73
N TRP A 66 2.43 -10.46 -13.09
CA TRP A 66 3.74 -10.29 -12.43
C TRP A 66 3.93 -11.28 -11.28
N ARG A 67 2.91 -11.46 -10.43
CA ARG A 67 2.99 -12.36 -9.28
C ARG A 67 3.13 -13.82 -9.67
N SER A 68 2.63 -14.23 -10.82
CA SER A 68 2.76 -15.61 -11.31
C SER A 68 4.20 -15.98 -11.70
N THR A 69 5.01 -15.01 -12.04
CA THR A 69 6.40 -15.20 -12.52
C THR A 69 7.46 -14.74 -11.52
N ALA A 70 7.10 -13.84 -10.61
CA ALA A 70 8.03 -13.30 -9.62
C ALA A 70 8.34 -14.31 -8.50
N PRO A 71 9.56 -14.27 -7.91
CA PRO A 71 9.91 -15.11 -6.77
C PRO A 71 8.93 -14.97 -5.60
N GLU A 72 8.59 -16.07 -4.93
CA GLU A 72 7.61 -16.12 -3.83
C GLU A 72 7.88 -15.08 -2.73
N LYS A 73 9.15 -14.81 -2.45
CA LYS A 73 9.58 -13.78 -1.49
C LYS A 73 8.92 -12.41 -1.77
N TRP A 74 8.67 -12.08 -3.02
CA TRP A 74 8.11 -10.78 -3.44
C TRP A 74 6.65 -10.89 -3.88
N SER A 75 6.26 -12.03 -4.45
CA SER A 75 4.93 -12.25 -5.02
C SER A 75 3.88 -12.67 -3.99
N SER A 76 4.28 -13.12 -2.79
CA SER A 76 3.31 -13.46 -1.75
C SER A 76 2.46 -12.24 -1.38
N LYS A 77 1.18 -12.45 -1.11
CA LYS A 77 0.24 -11.36 -0.80
C LYS A 77 0.72 -10.46 0.34
N ASN A 78 1.33 -11.05 1.36
CA ASN A 78 1.84 -10.32 2.52
C ASN A 78 3.06 -9.46 2.18
N SER A 79 3.95 -9.92 1.31
CA SER A 79 5.13 -9.16 0.89
C SER A 79 4.76 -8.09 -0.11
N PHE A 80 3.90 -8.40 -1.07
CA PHE A 80 3.49 -7.49 -2.13
C PHE A 80 2.75 -6.26 -1.59
N TYR A 81 1.84 -6.45 -0.64
CA TYR A 81 1.05 -5.36 -0.05
C TYR A 81 1.58 -4.86 1.30
N THR A 82 2.81 -5.23 1.66
CA THR A 82 3.37 -4.75 2.92
C THR A 82 3.55 -3.22 2.93
N PRO A 83 3.16 -2.53 4.02
CA PRO A 83 3.40 -1.09 4.14
C PRO A 83 4.87 -0.72 4.29
N ARG A 84 5.77 -1.72 4.40
CA ARG A 84 7.22 -1.53 4.57
C ARG A 84 7.98 -1.86 3.28
N GLY A 85 7.64 -1.17 2.19
CA GLY A 85 8.33 -1.35 0.91
C GLY A 85 7.61 -2.24 -0.09
N GLY A 86 6.28 -2.49 0.10
CA GLY A 86 5.44 -3.12 -0.92
C GLY A 86 5.04 -2.14 -2.03
N VAL A 87 4.19 -2.60 -2.93
CA VAL A 87 3.78 -1.87 -4.12
C VAL A 87 3.31 -0.45 -3.84
N PHE A 88 2.50 -0.25 -2.79
CA PHE A 88 2.00 1.06 -2.41
C PHE A 88 3.10 2.07 -2.10
N PHE A 89 4.15 1.67 -1.40
CA PHE A 89 5.27 2.55 -1.05
C PHE A 89 5.97 3.07 -2.30
N TRP A 90 6.17 2.22 -3.28
CA TRP A 90 6.84 2.59 -4.52
C TRP A 90 5.93 3.37 -5.49
N GLU A 91 4.63 3.08 -5.53
CA GLU A 91 3.67 3.92 -6.26
C GLU A 91 3.59 5.34 -5.67
N TYR A 92 3.67 5.47 -4.34
CA TYR A 92 3.77 6.77 -3.69
C TYR A 92 5.03 7.53 -4.11
N GLU A 93 6.18 6.85 -4.20
CA GLU A 93 7.42 7.44 -4.75
C GLU A 93 7.19 7.95 -6.18
N GLN A 94 6.56 7.17 -7.05
CA GLN A 94 6.28 7.60 -8.43
C GLN A 94 5.41 8.86 -8.49
N CYS A 95 4.40 8.95 -7.64
CA CYS A 95 3.58 10.16 -7.55
C CYS A 95 4.38 11.40 -7.10
N LEU A 96 5.31 11.24 -6.15
CA LEU A 96 6.20 12.32 -5.75
C LEU A 96 7.13 12.77 -6.89
N LEU A 97 7.66 11.81 -7.65
CA LEU A 97 8.52 12.09 -8.80
C LEU A 97 7.77 12.85 -9.90
N ASP A 98 6.53 12.47 -10.19
CA ASP A 98 5.69 13.21 -11.16
C ASP A 98 5.47 14.66 -10.72
N VAL A 99 5.24 14.90 -9.44
CA VAL A 99 5.08 16.26 -8.92
C VAL A 99 6.39 17.05 -9.03
N ILE A 100 7.52 16.44 -8.69
CA ILE A 100 8.84 17.08 -8.79
C ILE A 100 9.14 17.42 -10.26
N GLU A 101 8.88 16.49 -11.17
CA GLU A 101 9.04 16.71 -12.62
C GLU A 101 8.15 17.85 -13.13
N ALA A 102 6.88 17.86 -12.75
CA ALA A 102 5.95 18.91 -13.13
C ALA A 102 6.40 20.30 -12.63
N VAL A 103 6.92 20.37 -11.41
CA VAL A 103 7.46 21.62 -10.86
C VAL A 103 8.74 22.05 -11.58
N SER A 104 9.65 21.11 -11.85
CA SER A 104 10.94 21.41 -12.51
C SER A 104 10.77 21.88 -13.96
N HIS A 105 9.79 21.33 -14.67
CA HIS A 105 9.48 21.70 -16.06
C HIS A 105 8.41 22.78 -16.18
N GLN A 106 7.92 23.35 -15.07
CA GLN A 106 6.83 24.33 -15.03
C GLN A 106 5.58 23.84 -15.82
N SER A 107 5.39 22.52 -15.89
CA SER A 107 4.26 21.91 -16.53
C SER A 107 3.02 21.99 -15.65
N GLY A 108 1.84 21.75 -16.23
CA GLY A 108 0.59 21.70 -15.47
C GLY A 108 0.61 20.66 -14.34
N LYS A 109 -0.34 20.77 -13.41
CA LYS A 109 -0.44 19.83 -12.30
C LYS A 109 -0.64 18.40 -12.80
N PRO A 110 0.16 17.44 -12.35
CA PRO A 110 -0.06 16.01 -12.64
C PRO A 110 -1.24 15.50 -11.78
N GLU A 111 -2.47 15.83 -12.18
CA GLU A 111 -3.67 15.59 -11.39
C GLU A 111 -3.81 14.16 -10.84
N PRO A 112 -3.48 13.10 -11.60
CA PRO A 112 -3.51 11.75 -11.04
C PRO A 112 -2.61 11.59 -9.81
N ALA A 113 -1.35 12.00 -9.91
CA ALA A 113 -0.39 11.94 -8.81
C ALA A 113 -0.80 12.80 -7.62
N VAL A 114 -1.25 14.03 -7.88
CA VAL A 114 -1.72 14.95 -6.83
C VAL A 114 -2.94 14.40 -6.10
N SER A 115 -3.90 13.80 -6.82
CA SER A 115 -5.07 13.16 -6.22
C SER A 115 -4.67 12.04 -5.27
N MET A 116 -3.75 11.17 -5.70
CA MET A 116 -3.25 10.08 -4.87
C MET A 116 -2.51 10.58 -3.64
N LEU A 117 -1.67 11.62 -3.79
CA LEU A 117 -0.96 12.21 -2.66
C LEU A 117 -1.89 12.82 -1.60
N ARG A 118 -3.04 13.35 -2.00
CA ARG A 118 -4.06 13.86 -1.07
C ARG A 118 -4.67 12.78 -0.18
N GLU A 119 -4.75 11.54 -0.67
CA GLU A 119 -5.28 10.42 0.10
C GLU A 119 -4.30 9.84 1.12
N VAL A 120 -3.00 10.10 0.97
CA VAL A 120 -1.95 9.55 1.84
C VAL A 120 -2.19 9.85 3.33
N PRO A 121 -2.55 11.06 3.76
CA PRO A 121 -2.83 11.32 5.17
C PRO A 121 -3.98 10.45 5.71
N GLY A 122 -5.03 10.23 4.92
CA GLY A 122 -6.15 9.35 5.27
C GLY A 122 -5.71 7.90 5.45
N ILE A 123 -4.89 7.41 4.51
CA ILE A 123 -4.32 6.07 4.56
C ILE A 123 -3.41 5.90 5.78
N GLN A 124 -2.51 6.86 6.02
CA GLN A 124 -1.64 6.85 7.20
C GLN A 124 -2.42 6.83 8.50
N ARG A 125 -3.48 7.65 8.60
CA ARG A 125 -4.37 7.66 9.76
C ARG A 125 -5.08 6.32 9.97
N SER A 126 -5.57 5.71 8.90
CA SER A 126 -6.19 4.39 8.96
C SER A 126 -5.21 3.31 9.45
N MET A 127 -3.99 3.32 8.91
CA MET A 127 -2.92 2.39 9.34
C MET A 127 -2.50 2.64 10.80
N PHE A 128 -2.43 3.89 11.23
CA PHE A 128 -2.11 4.25 12.61
C PHE A 128 -3.20 3.76 13.56
N ASN A 129 -4.48 4.01 13.26
CA ASN A 129 -5.61 3.54 14.06
C ASN A 129 -5.62 2.01 14.17
N HIS A 130 -5.34 1.32 13.07
CA HIS A 130 -5.24 -0.13 13.07
C HIS A 130 -4.11 -0.64 14.00
N ARG A 131 -2.96 0.04 14.03
CA ARG A 131 -1.86 -0.27 14.97
C ARG A 131 -2.22 0.01 16.42
N ILE A 132 -2.98 1.09 16.69
CA ILE A 132 -3.48 1.39 18.04
C ILE A 132 -4.38 0.25 18.53
N ILE A 133 -5.31 -0.23 17.70
CA ILE A 133 -6.19 -1.36 18.06
C ILE A 133 -5.36 -2.60 18.39
N ALA A 134 -4.32 -2.89 17.60
CA ALA A 134 -3.41 -4.00 17.88
C ALA A 134 -2.67 -3.84 19.22
N ALA A 135 -2.13 -2.64 19.48
CA ALA A 135 -1.43 -2.34 20.73
C ALA A 135 -2.37 -2.45 21.95
N LEU A 136 -3.56 -1.90 21.85
CA LEU A 136 -4.57 -1.99 22.91
C LEU A 136 -5.01 -3.43 23.15
N SER A 137 -5.19 -4.22 22.10
CA SER A 137 -5.48 -5.66 22.21
C SER A 137 -4.36 -6.41 22.95
N PHE A 138 -3.11 -6.15 22.56
CA PHE A 138 -1.96 -6.75 23.21
C PHE A 138 -1.84 -6.35 24.68
N MET A 139 -1.95 -5.07 24.99
CA MET A 139 -1.85 -4.55 26.36
C MET A 139 -2.98 -5.10 27.24
N SER A 140 -4.23 -5.06 26.77
CA SER A 140 -5.35 -5.61 27.53
C SER A 140 -5.22 -7.10 27.78
N GLY A 141 -4.70 -7.86 26.80
CA GLY A 141 -4.40 -9.29 26.95
C GLY A 141 -3.29 -9.55 27.96
N PHE A 142 -2.23 -8.76 27.92
CA PHE A 142 -1.13 -8.87 28.87
C PHE A 142 -1.60 -8.59 30.30
N PHE A 143 -2.36 -7.52 30.53
CA PHE A 143 -2.88 -7.21 31.86
C PHE A 143 -3.92 -8.22 32.33
N SER A 144 -4.75 -8.75 31.44
CA SER A 144 -5.68 -9.84 31.78
C SER A 144 -4.92 -11.09 32.23
N ALA A 145 -3.92 -11.54 31.45
CA ALA A 145 -3.13 -12.72 31.79
C ALA A 145 -2.35 -12.53 33.09
N SER A 146 -1.74 -11.36 33.29
CA SER A 146 -1.03 -11.01 34.51
C SER A 146 -1.96 -11.00 35.74
N GLY A 147 -3.16 -10.44 35.59
CA GLY A 147 -4.16 -10.42 36.66
C GLY A 147 -4.63 -11.81 37.06
N PHE A 148 -4.91 -12.70 36.10
CA PHE A 148 -5.24 -14.09 36.37
C PHE A 148 -4.07 -14.84 37.05
N TYR A 149 -2.85 -14.60 36.64
CA TYR A 149 -1.69 -15.19 37.26
C TYR A 149 -1.54 -14.75 38.73
N GLN A 150 -1.66 -13.46 39.02
CA GLN A 150 -1.56 -12.93 40.39
C GLN A 150 -2.69 -13.44 41.30
N TYR A 151 -3.92 -13.56 40.77
CA TYR A 151 -5.02 -14.18 41.47
C TYR A 151 -4.75 -15.67 41.79
N GLY A 152 -4.25 -16.43 40.82
CA GLY A 152 -3.93 -17.84 41.00
C GLY A 152 -2.80 -18.14 41.99
N VAL A 153 -1.87 -17.21 42.14
CA VAL A 153 -0.74 -17.31 43.13
C VAL A 153 -1.16 -16.76 44.52
N GLY A 154 -2.36 -16.19 44.64
CA GLY A 154 -2.85 -15.63 45.90
C GLY A 154 -2.30 -14.24 46.26
N ASN A 155 -1.64 -13.58 45.32
CA ASN A 155 -1.13 -12.21 45.49
C ASN A 155 -2.17 -11.11 45.29
N SER A 156 -3.33 -11.42 44.73
CA SER A 156 -4.44 -10.49 44.51
C SER A 156 -5.77 -11.19 44.74
N ASN A 157 -6.69 -10.51 45.40
CA ASN A 157 -8.08 -10.99 45.60
C ASN A 157 -9.04 -10.45 44.51
N GLU A 158 -8.52 -9.65 43.55
CA GLU A 158 -9.34 -8.99 42.54
C GLU A 158 -9.35 -9.78 41.22
N ILE A 159 -10.37 -10.58 41.01
CA ILE A 159 -10.58 -11.31 39.76
C ILE A 159 -11.37 -10.51 38.71
N LEU A 160 -12.06 -9.45 39.14
CA LEU A 160 -12.94 -8.67 38.25
C LEU A 160 -12.22 -7.97 37.11
N ILE A 161 -11.04 -7.42 37.39
CA ILE A 161 -10.26 -6.68 36.39
C ILE A 161 -9.84 -7.60 35.22
N PRO A 162 -9.14 -8.75 35.46
CA PRO A 162 -8.80 -9.65 34.37
C PRO A 162 -10.02 -10.25 33.65
N LEU A 163 -11.13 -10.44 34.34
CA LEU A 163 -12.37 -10.95 33.77
C LEU A 163 -13.01 -9.96 32.77
N ILE A 164 -12.92 -8.66 33.01
CA ILE A 164 -13.40 -7.62 32.10
C ILE A 164 -12.40 -7.41 30.93
N LEU A 165 -11.11 -7.47 31.20
CA LEU A 165 -10.09 -7.27 30.17
C LEU A 165 -10.03 -8.38 29.14
N LEU A 166 -10.41 -9.62 29.49
CA LEU A 166 -10.39 -10.75 28.57
C LEU A 166 -11.36 -10.56 27.38
N PRO A 167 -12.66 -10.29 27.57
CA PRO A 167 -13.58 -10.05 26.46
C PRO A 167 -13.22 -8.78 25.67
N LEU A 168 -12.69 -7.76 26.34
CA LEU A 168 -12.18 -6.57 25.67
C LEU A 168 -11.01 -6.92 24.71
N THR A 169 -10.08 -7.75 25.17
CA THR A 169 -8.97 -8.24 24.35
C THR A 169 -9.47 -8.98 23.12
N ILE A 170 -10.43 -9.90 23.29
CA ILE A 170 -11.01 -10.68 22.20
C ILE A 170 -11.73 -9.75 21.21
N GLY A 171 -12.51 -8.80 21.69
CA GLY A 171 -13.21 -7.82 20.86
C GLY A 171 -12.26 -6.93 20.07
N LEU A 172 -11.18 -6.44 20.69
CA LEU A 172 -10.15 -5.63 20.03
C LEU A 172 -9.37 -6.45 19.00
N TYR A 173 -9.03 -7.69 19.32
CA TYR A 173 -8.34 -8.60 18.38
C TYR A 173 -9.22 -8.91 17.16
N TYR A 174 -10.50 -9.16 17.36
CA TYR A 174 -11.45 -9.39 16.28
C TYR A 174 -11.61 -8.14 15.40
N SER A 175 -11.72 -6.96 16.05
CA SER A 175 -11.76 -5.67 15.35
C SER A 175 -10.49 -5.42 14.55
N TYR A 176 -9.32 -5.71 15.10
CA TYR A 176 -8.04 -5.63 14.41
C TYR A 176 -8.03 -6.48 13.13
N ARG A 177 -8.50 -7.72 13.20
CA ARG A 177 -8.54 -8.61 12.03
C ARG A 177 -9.53 -8.16 10.96
N ARG A 178 -10.66 -7.60 11.38
CA ARG A 178 -11.74 -7.19 10.47
C ARG A 178 -11.52 -5.82 9.83
N LEU A 179 -10.89 -4.91 10.57
CA LEU A 179 -10.64 -3.53 10.13
C LEU A 179 -9.27 -3.35 9.47
N ALA A 180 -8.54 -4.44 9.19
CA ALA A 180 -7.26 -4.34 8.51
C ALA A 180 -7.43 -3.54 7.20
N PRO A 181 -6.83 -2.34 7.08
CA PRO A 181 -6.91 -1.58 5.85
C PRO A 181 -6.23 -2.39 4.77
N SER A 182 -6.92 -2.60 3.65
CA SER A 182 -6.27 -3.08 2.44
C SER A 182 -5.57 -1.87 1.80
N PRO A 183 -4.25 -1.84 1.70
CA PRO A 183 -3.53 -0.74 1.04
C PRO A 183 -4.00 -0.57 -0.41
N GLU A 184 -4.32 -1.66 -1.07
CA GLU A 184 -4.80 -1.70 -2.44
C GLU A 184 -6.14 -0.98 -2.63
N LEU A 185 -7.10 -1.20 -1.74
CA LEU A 185 -8.41 -0.55 -1.82
C LEU A 185 -8.33 0.98 -1.65
N SER A 186 -7.35 1.46 -0.90
CA SER A 186 -7.17 2.89 -0.67
C SER A 186 -6.68 3.62 -1.91
N ILE A 187 -5.75 3.01 -2.66
CA ILE A 187 -5.24 3.57 -3.92
C ILE A 187 -6.36 3.56 -4.97
N LEU A 188 -7.04 2.43 -5.12
CA LEU A 188 -8.14 2.27 -6.07
C LEU A 188 -9.33 3.18 -5.76
N ARG A 189 -9.59 3.44 -4.49
CA ARG A 189 -10.67 4.34 -4.08
C ARG A 189 -10.42 5.78 -4.53
N ALA A 190 -9.21 6.28 -4.34
CA ALA A 190 -8.83 7.63 -4.79
C ALA A 190 -9.00 7.82 -6.31
N TRP A 191 -8.74 6.77 -7.09
CA TRP A 191 -8.92 6.78 -8.54
C TRP A 191 -10.37 6.65 -8.98
N ASN A 192 -11.15 5.76 -8.33
CA ASN A 192 -12.55 5.50 -8.69
C ASN A 192 -13.50 6.66 -8.33
N GLU A 193 -13.27 7.34 -7.21
CA GLU A 193 -14.10 8.48 -6.80
C GLU A 193 -14.02 9.65 -7.80
N LYS A 194 -12.89 9.78 -8.50
CA LYS A 194 -12.72 10.85 -9.49
C LYS A 194 -13.39 10.54 -10.83
N ILE A 195 -13.43 9.27 -11.25
CA ILE A 195 -14.13 8.82 -12.46
C ILE A 195 -15.66 8.95 -12.30
N SER A 196 -16.16 8.77 -11.07
CA SER A 196 -17.60 8.93 -10.77
C SER A 196 -18.07 10.38 -10.75
N ASN A 197 -17.16 11.35 -10.62
CA ASN A 197 -17.46 12.78 -10.49
C ASN A 197 -17.08 13.59 -11.75
N SER A 198 -16.53 12.96 -12.76
CA SER A 198 -16.24 13.55 -14.09
C SER A 198 -17.19 13.02 -15.14
#